data_c33c8eed6e3e17d4c69ec110ad5fbb80
#
_entry.id   c33c8eed6e3e17d4c69ec110ad5fbb80
#
_cell.length_a   1.000
_cell.length_b   1.000
_cell.length_c   1.000
_cell.angle_alpha   90.00
_cell.angle_beta   90.00
_cell.angle_gamma   90.00
#
_symmetry.space_group_name_H-M   'P 1'
#
loop_
_entity.id
_entity.type
_entity.pdbx_description
1 polymer ?
#
loop_
_entity_poly.entity_id
_entity_poly.type
_entity_poly.pdbx_seq_one_letter_code
_entity_poly.pdbx_strand_id
1 'polypeptide(L)'
;MKKLLFLLTLTAAVSCNTPQELAVMTLNMRYDNPEDGMNNWRFRRERIAGLIRSEAVDLLGTQEVLANQFDDLQALLPGYRAVGVGREDGARAGEFNAVFFRSDRFELLDSGVFWLSEEPETPGSKGWDGACERLATWTVLRDKSGRELLFINTHLDHVGEQARREGVALL
;
A
#
# COMPACT_ATOMS: atom_id res chain seq x y z
N MET A 1 -44.05 56.72 11.03
CA MET A 1 -42.95 55.84 11.38
C MET A 1 -43.07 54.54 10.55
N LYS A 2 -42.24 54.40 9.51
CA LYS A 2 -42.21 53.21 8.65
C LYS A 2 -41.27 52.18 9.25
N LYS A 3 -41.80 51.00 9.63
CA LYS A 3 -40.98 49.88 10.10
C LYS A 3 -40.40 49.14 8.89
N LEU A 4 -39.07 49.16 8.73
CA LEU A 4 -38.33 48.43 7.71
C LEU A 4 -38.12 47.00 8.24
N LEU A 5 -38.73 46.03 7.57
CA LEU A 5 -38.56 44.61 7.88
C LEU A 5 -37.36 44.07 7.07
N PHE A 6 -36.27 43.75 7.77
CA PHE A 6 -35.10 43.07 7.16
C PHE A 6 -35.37 41.58 7.06
N LEU A 7 -35.54 41.09 5.85
CA LEU A 7 -35.65 39.64 5.55
C LEU A 7 -34.23 39.06 5.41
N LEU A 8 -33.80 38.30 6.42
CA LEU A 8 -32.51 37.59 6.38
C LEU A 8 -32.70 36.30 5.59
N THR A 9 -32.25 36.25 4.34
CA THR A 9 -32.23 35.00 3.55
C THR A 9 -31.00 34.19 3.93
N LEU A 10 -31.23 33.08 4.64
CA LEU A 10 -30.19 32.09 4.95
C LEU A 10 -29.99 31.19 3.71
N THR A 11 -28.94 31.44 2.95
CA THR A 11 -28.54 30.56 1.85
C THR A 11 -27.77 29.38 2.42
N ALA A 12 -28.41 28.21 2.51
CA ALA A 12 -27.72 26.96 2.82
C ALA A 12 -26.86 26.57 1.59
N ALA A 13 -25.56 26.68 1.71
CA ALA A 13 -24.64 26.13 0.72
C ALA A 13 -24.69 24.58 0.84
N VAL A 14 -25.36 23.94 -0.11
CA VAL A 14 -25.28 22.49 -0.29
C VAL A 14 -23.89 22.20 -0.84
N SER A 15 -22.99 21.72 0.02
CA SER A 15 -21.71 21.18 -0.43
C SER A 15 -21.98 19.88 -1.20
N CYS A 16 -21.94 19.94 -2.53
CA CYS A 16 -21.87 18.76 -3.37
C CYS A 16 -20.51 18.11 -3.13
N ASN A 17 -20.45 17.13 -2.25
CA ASN A 17 -19.30 16.21 -2.18
C ASN A 17 -19.29 15.36 -3.45
N THR A 18 -18.61 15.83 -4.50
CA THR A 18 -18.25 14.97 -5.62
C THR A 18 -17.37 13.84 -5.08
N PRO A 19 -17.64 12.57 -5.45
CA PRO A 19 -16.76 11.47 -5.05
C PRO A 19 -15.35 11.80 -5.52
N GLN A 20 -14.42 11.89 -4.58
CA GLN A 20 -13.01 12.12 -4.93
C GLN A 20 -12.46 10.82 -5.51
N GLU A 21 -11.94 10.89 -6.74
CA GLU A 21 -11.30 9.75 -7.39
C GLU A 21 -10.12 9.24 -6.53
N LEU A 22 -9.92 7.92 -6.56
CA LEU A 22 -8.86 7.23 -5.84
C LEU A 22 -7.87 6.64 -6.85
N ALA A 23 -6.64 7.16 -6.87
CA ALA A 23 -5.56 6.63 -7.69
C ALA A 23 -4.86 5.48 -6.94
N VAL A 24 -5.07 4.24 -7.44
CA VAL A 24 -4.46 3.03 -6.87
C VAL A 24 -3.45 2.47 -7.85
N MET A 25 -2.25 2.17 -7.35
CA MET A 25 -1.18 1.55 -8.14
C MET A 25 -0.72 0.25 -7.47
N THR A 26 -0.46 -0.78 -8.27
CA THR A 26 0.32 -1.95 -7.87
C THR A 26 1.58 -2.00 -8.71
N LEU A 27 2.73 -2.19 -8.08
CA LEU A 27 4.01 -2.12 -8.78
C LEU A 27 5.02 -3.10 -8.18
N ASN A 28 5.40 -4.10 -8.97
CA ASN A 28 6.56 -4.93 -8.65
C ASN A 28 7.82 -4.08 -8.84
N MET A 29 8.56 -3.88 -7.76
CA MET A 29 9.76 -3.02 -7.75
C MET A 29 10.99 -3.69 -8.34
N ARG A 30 10.96 -4.99 -8.58
CA ARG A 30 12.15 -5.79 -8.83
C ARG A 30 13.15 -5.61 -7.69
N TYR A 31 13.46 -6.65 -6.94
CA TYR A 31 14.42 -6.58 -5.83
C TYR A 31 15.78 -6.02 -6.28
N ASP A 32 16.53 -5.47 -5.35
CA ASP A 32 17.86 -4.92 -5.60
C ASP A 32 18.86 -6.04 -5.89
N ASN A 33 18.96 -6.43 -7.17
CA ASN A 33 19.90 -7.44 -7.64
C ASN A 33 21.18 -6.77 -8.17
N PRO A 34 22.35 -7.04 -7.57
CA PRO A 34 23.63 -6.52 -8.05
C PRO A 34 23.92 -6.82 -9.52
N GLU A 35 23.37 -7.91 -10.06
CA GLU A 35 23.59 -8.36 -11.44
C GLU A 35 22.74 -7.61 -12.47
N ASP A 36 21.79 -6.78 -12.06
CA ASP A 36 20.89 -6.05 -12.97
C ASP A 36 21.59 -4.90 -13.72
N GLY A 37 22.89 -4.68 -13.53
CA GLY A 37 23.70 -3.70 -14.27
C GLY A 37 23.10 -2.30 -14.21
N MET A 38 22.79 -1.69 -15.36
CA MET A 38 22.15 -0.38 -15.46
C MET A 38 20.68 -0.36 -15.01
N ASN A 39 20.07 -1.53 -14.80
CA ASN A 39 18.75 -1.66 -14.23
C ASN A 39 18.77 -1.92 -12.71
N ASN A 40 19.95 -1.88 -12.08
CA ASN A 40 20.07 -2.00 -10.64
C ASN A 40 19.26 -0.92 -9.92
N TRP A 41 18.79 -1.22 -8.70
CA TRP A 41 17.93 -0.36 -7.90
C TRP A 41 18.43 1.08 -7.78
N ARG A 42 19.70 1.28 -7.50
CA ARG A 42 20.34 2.61 -7.35
C ARG A 42 20.09 3.56 -8.52
N PHE A 43 19.90 3.01 -9.74
CA PHE A 43 19.64 3.80 -10.94
C PHE A 43 18.16 3.98 -11.25
N ARG A 44 17.30 3.18 -10.62
CA ARG A 44 15.83 3.20 -10.86
C ARG A 44 15.05 3.96 -9.81
N ARG A 45 15.52 3.98 -8.55
CA ARG A 45 14.77 4.46 -7.39
C ARG A 45 14.17 5.86 -7.58
N GLU A 46 14.95 6.82 -8.09
CA GLU A 46 14.48 8.19 -8.32
C GLU A 46 13.38 8.26 -9.41
N ARG A 47 13.52 7.48 -10.47
CA ARG A 47 12.51 7.40 -11.54
C ARG A 47 11.22 6.78 -11.07
N ILE A 48 11.32 5.72 -10.24
CA ILE A 48 10.16 5.06 -9.65
C ILE A 48 9.43 6.03 -8.70
N ALA A 49 10.15 6.68 -7.81
CA ALA A 49 9.55 7.68 -6.92
C ALA A 49 8.95 8.87 -7.72
N GLY A 50 9.61 9.28 -8.80
CA GLY A 50 9.11 10.30 -9.73
C GLY A 50 7.80 9.87 -10.39
N LEU A 51 7.70 8.62 -10.87
CA LEU A 51 6.48 8.05 -11.44
C LEU A 51 5.32 8.06 -10.42
N ILE A 52 5.56 7.56 -9.21
CA ILE A 52 4.53 7.52 -8.16
C ILE A 52 4.00 8.93 -7.87
N ARG A 53 4.87 9.93 -7.81
CA ARG A 53 4.46 11.33 -7.60
C ARG A 53 3.73 11.92 -8.81
N SER A 54 4.20 11.67 -10.05
CA SER A 54 3.58 12.23 -11.27
C SER A 54 2.18 11.66 -11.52
N GLU A 55 1.95 10.40 -11.17
CA GLU A 55 0.63 9.77 -11.26
C GLU A 55 -0.28 10.09 -10.07
N ALA A 56 0.18 10.95 -9.15
CA ALA A 56 -0.56 11.36 -7.95
C ALA A 56 -1.17 10.16 -7.20
N VAL A 57 -0.42 9.06 -7.10
CA VAL A 57 -0.89 7.79 -6.53
C VAL A 57 -1.32 8.00 -5.07
N ASP A 58 -2.52 7.56 -4.73
CA ASP A 58 -3.05 7.66 -3.38
C ASP A 58 -2.70 6.44 -2.52
N LEU A 59 -2.83 5.26 -3.12
CA LEU A 59 -2.54 3.97 -2.52
C LEU A 59 -1.62 3.18 -3.44
N LEU A 60 -0.52 2.66 -2.91
CA LEU A 60 0.46 1.88 -3.65
C LEU A 60 0.72 0.55 -2.93
N GLY A 61 0.49 -0.56 -3.63
CA GLY A 61 0.95 -1.89 -3.24
C GLY A 61 2.25 -2.21 -3.97
N THR A 62 3.28 -2.61 -3.24
CA THR A 62 4.60 -2.93 -3.81
C THR A 62 4.94 -4.40 -3.61
N GLN A 63 5.71 -4.98 -4.53
CA GLN A 63 6.22 -6.35 -4.45
C GLN A 63 7.74 -6.35 -4.69
N GLU A 64 8.41 -7.40 -4.22
CA GLU A 64 9.87 -7.62 -4.33
C GLU A 64 10.71 -6.49 -3.70
N VAL A 65 10.24 -5.84 -2.67
CA VAL A 65 10.95 -4.74 -2.02
C VAL A 65 11.87 -5.29 -0.93
N LEU A 66 13.18 -5.12 -1.03
CA LEU A 66 14.11 -5.41 0.06
C LEU A 66 14.14 -4.27 1.08
N ALA A 67 14.67 -4.52 2.28
CA ALA A 67 14.70 -3.55 3.37
C ALA A 67 15.36 -2.21 2.97
N ASN A 68 16.46 -2.23 2.22
CA ASN A 68 17.11 -1.01 1.72
C ASN A 68 16.23 -0.25 0.72
N GLN A 69 15.49 -0.97 -0.14
CA GLN A 69 14.56 -0.37 -1.08
C GLN A 69 13.35 0.26 -0.36
N PHE A 70 12.87 -0.38 0.70
CA PHE A 70 11.81 0.14 1.55
C PHE A 70 12.23 1.46 2.21
N ASP A 71 13.43 1.51 2.79
CA ASP A 71 13.98 2.71 3.41
C ASP A 71 14.17 3.85 2.38
N ASP A 72 14.71 3.53 1.19
CA ASP A 72 14.87 4.49 0.09
C ASP A 72 13.51 5.07 -0.35
N LEU A 73 12.49 4.22 -0.52
CA LEU A 73 11.16 4.67 -0.92
C LEU A 73 10.53 5.58 0.15
N GLN A 74 10.67 5.27 1.43
CA GLN A 74 10.19 6.15 2.50
C GLN A 74 10.88 7.51 2.47
N ALA A 75 12.19 7.55 2.21
CA ALA A 75 12.94 8.80 2.10
C ALA A 75 12.56 9.62 0.85
N LEU A 76 12.30 8.94 -0.29
CA LEU A 76 11.97 9.58 -1.57
C LEU A 76 10.49 9.97 -1.69
N LEU A 77 9.61 9.44 -0.83
CA LEU A 77 8.18 9.69 -0.82
C LEU A 77 7.72 10.28 0.54
N PRO A 78 8.23 11.46 0.95
CA PRO A 78 7.97 12.01 2.29
C PRO A 78 6.50 12.33 2.56
N GLY A 79 5.66 12.42 1.52
CA GLY A 79 4.21 12.58 1.64
C GLY A 79 3.44 11.28 1.87
N TYR A 80 4.15 10.14 1.95
CA TYR A 80 3.54 8.83 2.16
C TYR A 80 3.92 8.25 3.52
N ARG A 81 3.00 7.48 4.09
CA ARG A 81 3.29 6.53 5.17
C ARG A 81 3.34 5.12 4.56
N ALA A 82 4.10 4.24 5.20
CA ALA A 82 4.28 2.87 4.73
C ALA A 82 4.03 1.85 5.85
N VAL A 83 3.49 0.70 5.46
CA VAL A 83 3.31 -0.49 6.30
C VAL A 83 3.86 -1.68 5.54
N GLY A 84 4.60 -2.55 6.23
CA GLY A 84 5.15 -3.78 5.67
C GLY A 84 6.30 -4.33 6.48
N VAL A 85 6.54 -5.62 6.32
CA VAL A 85 7.65 -6.35 6.95
C VAL A 85 8.28 -7.31 5.94
N GLY A 86 9.48 -7.77 6.21
CA GLY A 86 10.14 -8.81 5.44
C GLY A 86 9.49 -10.18 5.63
N ARG A 87 9.32 -10.92 4.55
CA ARG A 87 8.56 -12.18 4.53
C ARG A 87 9.22 -13.33 5.30
N GLU A 88 10.55 -13.27 5.50
CA GLU A 88 11.29 -14.38 6.13
C GLU A 88 11.23 -14.36 7.65
N ASP A 89 11.19 -13.17 8.27
CA ASP A 89 11.28 -13.04 9.72
C ASP A 89 10.19 -12.18 10.36
N GLY A 90 9.32 -11.60 9.53
CA GLY A 90 8.32 -10.65 10.03
C GLY A 90 8.91 -9.32 10.49
N ALA A 91 10.15 -9.04 10.14
CA ALA A 91 10.86 -7.82 10.46
C ALA A 91 11.54 -7.22 9.21
N ARG A 92 12.78 -7.57 8.92
CA ARG A 92 13.54 -6.97 7.82
C ARG A 92 14.13 -7.96 6.82
N ALA A 93 14.07 -9.26 7.07
CA ALA A 93 14.62 -10.28 6.19
C ALA A 93 13.65 -10.65 5.05
N GLY A 94 14.19 -10.80 3.85
CA GLY A 94 13.44 -11.13 2.65
C GLY A 94 12.69 -9.95 2.03
N GLU A 95 11.81 -10.26 1.09
CA GLU A 95 11.04 -9.27 0.35
C GLU A 95 9.80 -8.80 1.14
N PHE A 96 9.52 -7.50 1.06
CA PHE A 96 8.31 -6.87 1.59
C PHE A 96 7.23 -6.82 0.49
N ASN A 97 5.99 -6.98 0.89
CA ASN A 97 4.81 -6.58 0.14
C ASN A 97 4.21 -5.34 0.79
N ALA A 98 4.94 -4.22 0.70
CA ALA A 98 4.58 -3.03 1.45
C ALA A 98 3.39 -2.29 0.83
N VAL A 99 2.62 -1.64 1.71
CA VAL A 99 1.57 -0.67 1.36
C VAL A 99 2.08 0.72 1.67
N PHE A 100 2.02 1.61 0.69
CA PHE A 100 2.25 3.05 0.86
C PHE A 100 0.94 3.79 0.61
N PHE A 101 0.66 4.81 1.40
CA PHE A 101 -0.53 5.64 1.27
C PHE A 101 -0.23 7.11 1.57
N ARG A 102 -0.92 8.01 0.88
CA ARG A 102 -0.75 9.46 1.10
C ARG A 102 -1.22 9.86 2.49
N SER A 103 -0.29 10.42 3.29
CA SER A 103 -0.57 10.84 4.67
C SER A 103 -1.45 12.09 4.76
N ASP A 104 -1.53 12.88 3.68
CA ASP A 104 -2.40 14.05 3.59
C ASP A 104 -3.86 13.69 3.20
N ARG A 105 -4.11 12.45 2.75
CA ARG A 105 -5.45 11.96 2.37
C ARG A 105 -6.05 10.96 3.34
N PHE A 106 -5.20 10.16 4.00
CA PHE A 106 -5.64 9.02 4.81
C PHE A 106 -5.07 9.05 6.22
N GLU A 107 -5.91 8.66 7.16
CA GLU A 107 -5.57 8.24 8.50
C GLU A 107 -5.47 6.71 8.52
N LEU A 108 -4.39 6.17 9.09
CA LEU A 108 -4.27 4.72 9.33
C LEU A 108 -5.02 4.39 10.63
N LEU A 109 -6.05 3.56 10.51
CA LEU A 109 -6.83 3.09 11.65
C LEU A 109 -6.27 1.80 12.20
N ASP A 110 -5.91 0.86 11.30
CA ASP A 110 -5.38 -0.45 11.66
C ASP A 110 -4.54 -1.00 10.52
N SER A 111 -3.64 -1.93 10.83
CA SER A 111 -2.81 -2.62 9.84
C SER A 111 -2.23 -3.91 10.39
N GLY A 112 -1.89 -4.81 9.50
CA GLY A 112 -1.25 -6.05 9.87
C GLY A 112 -0.66 -6.78 8.69
N VAL A 113 -0.08 -7.93 8.99
CA VAL A 113 0.47 -8.87 8.03
C VAL A 113 0.06 -10.27 8.42
N PHE A 114 -0.05 -11.16 7.43
CA PHE A 114 -0.20 -12.58 7.66
C PHE A 114 0.45 -13.35 6.51
N TRP A 115 0.92 -14.57 6.81
CA TRP A 115 1.54 -15.41 5.81
C TRP A 115 0.48 -16.22 5.05
N LEU A 116 0.71 -16.38 3.75
CA LEU A 116 -0.14 -17.21 2.90
C LEU A 116 0.31 -18.67 3.04
N SER A 117 -0.05 -19.27 4.17
CA SER A 117 0.31 -20.61 4.57
C SER A 117 -0.77 -21.22 5.46
N GLU A 118 -0.60 -22.48 5.83
CA GLU A 118 -1.42 -23.17 6.83
C GLU A 118 -1.24 -22.58 8.25
N GLU A 119 -0.19 -21.77 8.44
CA GLU A 119 0.12 -21.09 9.72
C GLU A 119 0.26 -19.57 9.49
N PRO A 120 -0.85 -18.84 9.23
CA PRO A 120 -0.79 -17.43 8.83
C PRO A 120 -0.14 -16.50 9.85
N GLU A 121 -0.19 -16.83 11.12
CA GLU A 121 0.37 -16.03 12.22
C GLU A 121 1.88 -16.30 12.45
N THR A 122 2.46 -17.30 11.77
CA THR A 122 3.86 -17.70 11.97
C THR A 122 4.78 -17.01 10.95
N PRO A 123 5.64 -16.05 11.38
CA PRO A 123 6.60 -15.41 10.48
C PRO A 123 7.50 -16.43 9.78
N GLY A 124 7.68 -16.22 8.47
CA GLY A 124 8.49 -17.10 7.64
C GLY A 124 7.84 -18.44 7.29
N SER A 125 6.57 -18.65 7.61
CA SER A 125 5.88 -19.86 7.20
C SER A 125 5.68 -19.90 5.69
N LYS A 126 5.87 -21.09 5.10
CA LYS A 126 5.70 -21.35 3.69
C LYS A 126 4.52 -22.29 3.47
N GLY A 127 3.54 -21.84 2.66
CA GLY A 127 2.30 -22.58 2.48
C GLY A 127 2.34 -23.57 1.31
N TRP A 128 1.71 -24.72 1.52
CA TRP A 128 1.38 -25.75 0.51
C TRP A 128 2.56 -26.13 -0.39
N ASP A 129 2.37 -26.00 -1.70
CA ASP A 129 3.38 -26.28 -2.74
C ASP A 129 4.19 -25.03 -3.13
N GLY A 130 4.15 -23.95 -2.32
CA GLY A 130 4.84 -22.70 -2.61
C GLY A 130 6.35 -22.83 -2.72
N ALA A 131 6.97 -22.07 -3.62
CA ALA A 131 8.41 -22.05 -3.79
C ALA A 131 9.13 -21.26 -2.67
N CYS A 132 8.46 -20.25 -2.12
CA CYS A 132 8.97 -19.40 -1.05
C CYS A 132 7.84 -18.92 -0.14
N GLU A 133 8.22 -18.27 0.96
CA GLU A 133 7.32 -17.61 1.87
C GLU A 133 6.54 -16.49 1.14
N ARG A 134 5.24 -16.42 1.39
CA ARG A 134 4.38 -15.37 0.85
C ARG A 134 3.57 -14.76 1.98
N LEU A 135 3.43 -13.45 1.96
CA LEU A 135 2.62 -12.73 2.95
C LEU A 135 1.69 -11.73 2.27
N ALA A 136 0.64 -11.36 2.96
CA ALA A 136 -0.20 -10.22 2.65
C ALA A 136 0.00 -9.14 3.70
N THR A 137 0.08 -7.89 3.27
CA THR A 137 0.04 -6.70 4.12
C THR A 137 -1.30 -6.02 3.91
N TRP A 138 -2.00 -5.69 4.99
CA TRP A 138 -3.29 -5.01 4.92
C TRP A 138 -3.29 -3.73 5.76
N THR A 139 -4.12 -2.78 5.36
CA THR A 139 -4.35 -1.51 6.06
C THR A 139 -5.84 -1.17 6.05
N VAL A 140 -6.36 -0.71 7.18
CA VAL A 140 -7.65 -0.03 7.27
C VAL A 140 -7.37 1.46 7.31
N LEU A 141 -7.85 2.17 6.31
CA LEU A 141 -7.60 3.59 6.10
C LEU A 141 -8.90 4.36 6.14
N ARG A 142 -8.89 5.55 6.74
CA ARG A 142 -10.02 6.50 6.70
C ARG A 142 -9.63 7.72 5.87
N ASP A 143 -10.44 8.07 4.87
CA ASP A 143 -10.25 9.29 4.10
C ASP A 143 -10.80 10.52 4.84
N LYS A 144 -10.50 11.72 4.31
CA LYS A 144 -10.97 12.98 4.89
C LYS A 144 -12.50 13.18 4.87
N SER A 145 -13.22 12.38 4.10
CA SER A 145 -14.68 12.36 4.11
C SER A 145 -15.28 11.48 5.21
N GLY A 146 -14.42 10.73 5.92
CA GLY A 146 -14.81 9.75 6.93
C GLY A 146 -15.08 8.34 6.38
N ARG A 147 -14.87 8.12 5.08
CA ARG A 147 -15.05 6.80 4.46
C ARG A 147 -13.87 5.90 4.79
N GLU A 148 -14.17 4.70 5.25
CA GLU A 148 -13.16 3.67 5.54
C GLU A 148 -13.00 2.74 4.34
N LEU A 149 -11.77 2.28 4.13
CA LEU A 149 -11.42 1.30 3.12
C LEU A 149 -10.39 0.31 3.67
N LEU A 150 -10.50 -0.94 3.27
CA LEU A 150 -9.50 -1.98 3.47
C LEU A 150 -8.67 -2.07 2.18
N PHE A 151 -7.36 -1.98 2.32
CA PHE A 151 -6.42 -2.19 1.22
C PHE A 151 -5.47 -3.33 1.56
N ILE A 152 -5.44 -4.35 0.71
CA ILE A 152 -4.61 -5.55 0.89
C ILE A 152 -3.65 -5.64 -0.29
N ASN A 153 -2.37 -5.89 0.00
CA ASN A 153 -1.32 -6.08 -1.00
C ASN A 153 -0.59 -7.40 -0.75
N THR A 154 -0.37 -8.15 -1.81
CA THR A 154 0.37 -9.41 -1.76
C THR A 154 1.13 -9.66 -3.05
N HIS A 155 2.03 -10.64 -3.02
CA HIS A 155 2.73 -11.21 -4.17
C HIS A 155 2.57 -12.73 -4.12
N LEU A 156 1.66 -13.25 -4.92
CA LEU A 156 1.34 -14.67 -4.93
C LEU A 156 2.53 -15.53 -5.41
N ASP A 157 2.52 -16.82 -5.06
CA ASP A 157 3.60 -17.70 -5.42
C ASP A 157 3.69 -17.92 -6.95
N HIS A 158 4.90 -17.93 -7.48
CA HIS A 158 5.15 -18.03 -8.92
C HIS A 158 5.19 -19.47 -9.43
N VAL A 159 5.30 -20.48 -8.54
CA VAL A 159 5.35 -21.90 -8.86
C VAL A 159 4.09 -22.61 -8.38
N GLY A 160 3.81 -22.58 -7.08
CA GLY A 160 2.77 -23.34 -6.42
C GLY A 160 1.35 -22.94 -6.87
N GLU A 161 0.64 -23.85 -7.54
CA GLU A 161 -0.75 -23.62 -7.93
C GLU A 161 -1.68 -23.68 -6.72
N GLN A 162 -1.48 -24.66 -5.85
CA GLN A 162 -2.23 -24.79 -4.61
C GLN A 162 -1.97 -23.59 -3.70
N ALA A 163 -0.70 -23.18 -3.53
CA ALA A 163 -0.34 -22.01 -2.74
C ALA A 163 -1.03 -20.73 -3.24
N ARG A 164 -1.17 -20.52 -4.57
CA ARG A 164 -1.93 -19.39 -5.11
C ARG A 164 -3.41 -19.49 -4.78
N ARG A 165 -4.02 -20.66 -4.99
CA ARG A 165 -5.46 -20.85 -4.77
C ARG A 165 -5.84 -20.69 -3.31
N GLU A 166 -5.14 -21.39 -2.42
CA GLU A 166 -5.41 -21.35 -0.99
C GLU A 166 -5.00 -19.99 -0.39
N GLY A 167 -3.87 -19.42 -0.87
CA GLY A 167 -3.45 -18.07 -0.46
C GLY A 167 -4.49 -17.00 -0.80
N VAL A 168 -5.13 -17.06 -1.97
CA VAL A 168 -6.24 -16.14 -2.31
C VAL A 168 -7.46 -16.36 -1.41
N ALA A 169 -7.71 -17.59 -0.97
CA ALA A 169 -8.84 -17.88 -0.06
C ALA A 169 -8.63 -17.32 1.36
N LEU A 170 -7.39 -16.99 1.73
CA LEU A 170 -7.07 -16.32 3.00
C LEU A 170 -7.26 -14.79 2.94
N LEU A 171 -7.24 -14.18 1.74
CA LEU A 171 -7.43 -12.73 1.54
C LEU A 171 -8.88 -12.31 1.73
#